data_94713565f5e3a3593b81f481c14c67c6
#
_entry.id   94713565f5e3a3593b81f481c14c67c6
#
_cell.length_a   1.000
_cell.length_b   1.000
_cell.length_c   1.000
_cell.angle_alpha   90.00
_cell.angle_beta   90.00
_cell.angle_gamma   90.00
#
_symmetry.space_group_name_H-M   'P 1'
#
loop_
_entity.id
_entity.type
_entity.pdbx_description
1 polymer ?
#
loop_
_entity_poly.entity_id
_entity_poly.type
_entity_poly.pdbx_seq_one_letter_code
_entity_poly.pdbx_strand_id
1 'polypeptide(L)' 'KVSDKVQREHSTSRNGYAIVRGKTPTACGKLGDILAFARERRETEVICQIAVVEVDGEKILPDVWYDIDFVKREAVQK' A
#
# COMPACT_ATOMS: atom_id res chain seq x y z
N LYS A 1 13.37 7.95 12.40
CA LYS A 1 13.18 8.48 11.05
C LYS A 1 11.94 7.91 10.40
N VAL A 2 11.29 8.73 9.63
CA VAL A 2 10.09 8.30 8.89
C VAL A 2 10.43 7.17 7.92
N SER A 3 11.61 7.20 7.34
CA SER A 3 12.04 6.22 6.35
C SER A 3 12.03 4.77 6.89
N ASP A 4 12.14 4.59 8.20
CA ASP A 4 12.13 3.25 8.79
C ASP A 4 10.74 2.61 8.73
N LYS A 5 9.71 3.41 8.53
CA LYS A 5 8.32 2.95 8.48
C LYS A 5 7.84 2.74 7.05
N VAL A 6 8.57 3.24 6.08
CA VAL A 6 8.17 3.18 4.67
C VAL A 6 8.98 2.10 3.97
N GLN A 7 8.29 1.12 3.40
CA GLN A 7 8.92 0.03 2.66
C GLN A 7 8.89 0.32 1.17
N ARG A 8 9.83 -0.27 0.43
CA ARG A 8 9.89 -0.08 -1.01
C ARG A 8 9.32 -1.30 -1.72
N GLU A 9 8.47 -1.05 -2.72
CA GLU A 9 7.84 -1.99 -3.63
C GLU A 9 6.82 -2.91 -2.99
N HIS A 10 7.07 -3.45 -1.79
CA HIS A 10 6.09 -4.27 -1.10
C HIS A 10 6.26 -4.11 0.42
N SER A 11 5.16 -4.23 1.13
CA SER A 11 5.14 -4.05 2.59
C SER A 11 4.08 -4.93 3.22
N THR A 12 4.41 -5.47 4.39
CA THR A 12 3.45 -6.18 5.24
C THR A 12 3.18 -5.28 6.44
N SER A 13 1.92 -5.18 6.84
CA SER A 13 1.54 -4.28 7.94
C SER A 13 2.23 -4.67 9.25
N ARG A 14 2.54 -3.65 10.02
CA ARG A 14 3.17 -3.80 11.33
C ARG A 14 2.65 -2.67 12.21
N ASN A 15 2.21 -3.01 13.40
CA ASN A 15 1.65 -2.05 14.34
C ASN A 15 0.44 -1.30 13.80
N GLY A 16 -0.37 -1.98 12.98
CA GLY A 16 -1.63 -1.44 12.49
C GLY A 16 -1.56 -0.79 11.12
N TYR A 17 -0.41 -0.78 10.45
CA TYR A 17 -0.32 -0.15 9.13
C TYR A 17 0.83 -0.72 8.30
N ALA A 18 0.72 -0.52 6.98
CA ALA A 18 1.81 -0.76 6.04
C ALA A 18 1.90 0.48 5.15
N ILE A 19 3.09 1.01 4.99
CA ILE A 19 3.34 2.15 4.10
C ILE A 19 4.34 1.68 3.06
N VAL A 20 3.95 1.74 1.78
CA VAL A 20 4.77 1.24 0.69
C VAL A 20 4.89 2.29 -0.40
N ARG A 21 6.07 2.40 -0.97
CA ARG A 21 6.32 3.28 -2.10
C ARG A 21 7.03 2.52 -3.21
N GLY A 22 6.82 2.94 -4.44
CA GLY A 22 7.47 2.30 -5.57
C GLY A 22 6.75 2.58 -6.88
N LYS A 23 7.17 1.89 -7.93
CA LYS A 23 6.54 2.01 -9.24
C LYS A 23 5.23 1.24 -9.28
N THR A 24 5.21 0.06 -8.67
CA THR A 24 4.01 -0.78 -8.53
C THR A 24 3.94 -1.29 -7.09
N PRO A 25 3.60 -0.39 -6.14
CA PRO A 25 3.63 -0.77 -4.72
C PRO A 25 2.55 -1.80 -4.38
N THR A 26 2.91 -2.78 -3.55
CA THR A 26 2.00 -3.81 -3.09
C THR A 26 2.05 -3.90 -1.57
N ALA A 27 0.94 -4.29 -0.96
CA ALA A 27 0.88 -4.39 0.50
C ALA A 27 -0.12 -5.46 0.93
N CYS A 28 0.09 -5.98 2.14
CA CYS A 28 -0.88 -6.84 2.80
C CYS A 28 -0.90 -6.52 4.29
N GLY A 29 -2.00 -6.86 4.95
CA GLY A 29 -2.13 -6.58 6.37
C GLY A 29 -3.16 -7.47 7.04
N LYS A 30 -3.37 -7.21 8.30
CA LYS A 30 -4.37 -7.91 9.12
C LYS A 30 -5.66 -7.11 9.15
N LEU A 31 -6.73 -7.74 9.63
CA LEU A 31 -8.02 -7.07 9.73
C LEU A 31 -7.89 -5.79 10.56
N GLY A 32 -8.41 -4.70 10.04
CA GLY A 32 -8.37 -3.40 10.70
C GLY A 32 -7.13 -2.57 10.39
N ASP A 33 -6.14 -3.16 9.73
CA ASP A 33 -4.90 -2.44 9.42
C ASP A 33 -5.10 -1.49 8.24
N ILE A 34 -4.23 -0.48 8.17
CA ILE A 34 -4.24 0.51 7.10
C ILE A 34 -3.14 0.19 6.11
N LEU A 35 -3.47 0.23 4.82
CA LEU A 35 -2.49 0.07 3.74
C LEU A 35 -2.37 1.39 2.99
N ALA A 36 -1.21 2.00 3.05
CA ALA A 36 -0.93 3.28 2.38
C ALA A 36 0.04 3.05 1.23
N PHE A 37 -0.37 3.40 0.03
CA PHE A 37 0.38 3.21 -1.19
C PHE A 37 0.83 4.55 -1.75
N ALA A 38 2.11 4.67 -2.08
CA ALA A 38 2.66 5.85 -2.71
C ALA A 38 3.34 5.44 -4.02
N ARG A 39 2.84 5.96 -5.13
CA ARG A 39 3.38 5.64 -6.45
C ARG A 39 4.43 6.67 -6.84
N GLU A 40 5.59 6.18 -7.25
CA GLU A 40 6.68 7.01 -7.72
C GLU A 40 6.56 7.25 -9.22
N ARG A 41 7.08 8.38 -9.68
CA ARG A 41 7.15 8.65 -11.12
C ARG A 41 8.05 7.62 -11.78
N ARG A 42 7.77 7.38 -13.07
CA ARG A 42 8.42 6.33 -13.83
C ARG A 42 9.94 6.41 -13.83
N GLU A 43 10.48 7.61 -13.95
CA GLU A 43 11.92 7.81 -14.14
C GLU A 43 12.62 8.41 -12.93
N THR A 44 11.89 8.66 -11.86
CA THR A 44 12.43 9.27 -10.66
C THR A 44 11.84 8.60 -9.44
N GLU A 45 12.26 9.04 -8.25
CA GLU A 45 11.69 8.54 -7.01
C GLU A 45 10.70 9.53 -6.40
N VAL A 46 10.23 10.48 -7.21
CA VAL A 46 9.28 11.49 -6.74
C VAL A 46 7.89 10.85 -6.65
N ILE A 47 7.25 10.98 -5.49
CA ILE A 47 5.90 10.49 -5.28
C ILE A 47 4.93 11.34 -6.11
N CYS A 48 4.10 10.68 -6.91
CA CYS A 48 3.13 11.39 -7.74
C CYS A 48 1.67 11.05 -7.42
N GLN A 49 1.42 9.93 -6.75
CA GLN A 49 0.06 9.53 -6.40
C GLN A 49 0.08 8.81 -5.06
N ILE A 50 -0.99 8.97 -4.28
CA ILE A 50 -1.13 8.35 -2.97
C ILE A 50 -2.54 7.78 -2.87
N ALA A 51 -2.66 6.60 -2.27
CA ALA A 51 -3.95 6.00 -1.97
C ALA A 51 -3.85 5.25 -0.65
N VAL A 52 -4.91 5.30 0.15
CA VAL A 52 -4.97 4.65 1.46
C VAL A 52 -6.25 3.83 1.52
N VAL A 53 -6.12 2.58 1.97
CA VAL A 53 -7.26 1.70 2.15
C VAL A 53 -7.16 1.00 3.50
N GLU A 54 -8.28 0.47 3.99
CA GLU A 54 -8.33 -0.29 5.23
C GLU A 54 -8.65 -1.75 4.92
N VAL A 55 -8.02 -2.67 5.63
CA VAL A 55 -8.33 -4.10 5.54
C VAL A 55 -9.62 -4.35 6.30
N ASP A 56 -10.75 -4.33 5.58
CA ASP A 56 -12.08 -4.40 6.18
C ASP A 56 -12.66 -5.80 6.27
N GLY A 57 -12.00 -6.78 5.70
CA GLY A 57 -12.47 -8.17 5.71
C GLY A 57 -13.54 -8.48 4.68
N GLU A 58 -13.89 -7.51 3.85
CA GLU A 58 -14.91 -7.67 2.80
C GLU A 58 -14.31 -7.41 1.42
N LYS A 59 -14.00 -6.16 1.13
CA LYS A 59 -13.35 -5.80 -0.14
C LYS A 59 -11.87 -6.06 -0.08
N ILE A 60 -11.26 -5.87 1.07
CA ILE A 60 -9.84 -6.07 1.28
C ILE A 60 -9.66 -7.07 2.40
N LEU A 61 -9.17 -8.26 2.03
CA LEU A 61 -9.06 -9.38 2.95
C LEU A 61 -7.73 -9.38 3.69
N PRO A 62 -7.70 -9.87 4.93
CA PRO A 62 -6.45 -9.98 5.68
C PRO A 62 -5.52 -11.01 5.06
N ASP A 63 -4.23 -10.75 5.15
CA ASP A 63 -3.16 -11.65 4.68
C ASP A 63 -3.18 -11.91 3.18
N VAL A 64 -3.80 -11.02 2.42
CA VAL A 64 -3.83 -11.09 0.95
C VAL A 64 -3.07 -9.89 0.41
N TRP A 65 -2.24 -10.12 -0.59
CA TRP A 65 -1.48 -9.04 -1.23
C TRP A 65 -2.34 -8.27 -2.21
N TYR A 66 -2.21 -6.94 -2.17
CA TYR A 66 -2.98 -6.04 -3.03
C TYR A 66 -2.07 -5.06 -3.74
N ASP A 67 -2.41 -4.77 -4.99
CA ASP A 67 -1.96 -3.60 -5.71
C ASP A 67 -2.99 -2.51 -5.47
N ILE A 68 -2.76 -1.35 -6.05
CA ILE A 68 -3.71 -0.25 -5.97
C ILE A 68 -3.96 0.33 -7.37
N ASP A 69 -5.23 0.54 -7.68
CA ASP A 69 -5.60 1.29 -8.87
C ASP A 69 -5.70 2.75 -8.43
N PHE A 70 -4.71 3.55 -8.81
CA PHE A 70 -4.62 4.93 -8.35
C PHE A 70 -5.68 5.84 -8.98
N VAL A 71 -6.24 5.46 -10.12
CA VAL A 71 -7.30 6.23 -10.75
C VAL A 71 -8.60 6.08 -9.97
N LYS A 72 -8.98 4.84 -9.69
CA LYS A 72 -10.18 4.54 -8.92
C LYS A 72 -9.95 4.57 -7.42
N ARG A 73 -8.69 4.54 -6.98
CA ARG A 73 -8.29 4.46 -5.57
C ARG A 73 -8.86 3.22 -4.90
N GLU A 74 -8.83 2.11 -5.63
CA GLU A 74 -9.33 0.84 -5.14
C GLU A 74 -8.21 -0.18 -5.13
N ALA A 75 -8.20 -1.03 -4.09
CA ALA A 75 -7.24 -2.11 -3.99
C ALA A 75 -7.62 -3.21 -4.98
N VAL A 76 -6.62 -3.80 -5.62
CA VAL A 76 -6.79 -4.88 -6.57
C VAL A 76 -5.98 -6.06 -6.08
N GLN A 77 -6.65 -7.20 -5.87
CA GLN A 77 -5.98 -8.40 -5.38
C GLN A 77 -4.94 -8.87 -6.40
N LYS A 78 -3.75 -9.10 -5.87
CA LYS A 78 -2.62 -9.48 -6.68
C LYS A 78 -2.60 -10.99 -6.96
#